data_63af540573fc770a2f04bdcf74924269
#
_entry.id   63af540573fc770a2f04bdcf74924269
#
_cell.length_a   1.000
_cell.length_b   1.000
_cell.length_c   1.000
_cell.angle_alpha   90.00
_cell.angle_beta   90.00
_cell.angle_gamma   90.00
#
_symmetry.space_group_name_H-M   'P 1'
#
loop_
_entity.id
_entity.type
_entity.pdbx_description
1 polymer ?
#
loop_
_entity_poly.entity_id
_entity_poly.type
_entity_poly.pdbx_seq_one_letter_code
_entity_poly.pdbx_strand_id
1 'polypeptide(L)'
;MLLHHPVQNSSHCSSNFLISIDPKSNQLDTLSMCMSYGKHVGVNRVSNGSSFIDKDVLAFESLLQIHVNDERITSLLGTPLQLEQLYVGHLFSEGYGDFRETKITLSQENELSYKIYGHGELTKDSNLPTLVTTSCGACDGENLLELNKGIQHFIQPHLEYNHNELFAALQDMKSSQLGFQQTGGMHAAALWNHEEGLQCLSEDIGRHNAVDKSIGHALISRIDLSKQFLLLSGRCGWDIVAKAARSGIGTIVSIGACSSLAADTARELGLRIFSFMKQDSCVIIGALTHFPNENP
;
A
#
# COMPACT_ATOMS: atom_id res chain seq x y z
N MET A 1 42.69 19.86 38.98
CA MET A 1 42.44 20.94 38.01
C MET A 1 41.55 20.34 36.94
N LEU A 2 40.22 20.42 37.12
CA LEU A 2 39.19 19.83 36.31
C LEU A 2 38.72 20.91 35.33
N LEU A 3 38.90 20.69 34.03
CA LEU A 3 38.39 21.57 33.00
C LEU A 3 37.00 21.06 32.55
N HIS A 4 35.98 21.82 32.92
CA HIS A 4 34.63 21.70 32.38
C HIS A 4 34.58 22.25 30.93
N HIS A 5 34.14 21.45 29.98
CA HIS A 5 33.68 21.95 28.70
C HIS A 5 32.13 22.00 28.72
N PRO A 6 31.53 23.09 28.24
CA PRO A 6 30.08 23.22 28.18
C PRO A 6 29.51 22.46 27.02
N VAL A 7 28.44 21.70 27.29
CA VAL A 7 27.57 21.10 26.28
C VAL A 7 26.78 22.22 25.61
N GLN A 8 27.00 22.45 24.34
CA GLN A 8 26.16 23.33 23.51
C GLN A 8 24.82 22.68 23.27
N ASN A 9 23.76 23.28 23.79
CA ASN A 9 22.38 23.03 23.45
C ASN A 9 22.14 23.33 21.96
N SER A 10 21.83 22.33 21.16
CA SER A 10 21.33 22.52 19.82
C SER A 10 19.84 22.92 19.90
N SER A 11 19.58 24.10 19.44
CA SER A 11 18.31 24.78 19.30
C SER A 11 17.23 23.92 18.61
N HIS A 12 16.08 23.82 19.27
CA HIS A 12 14.82 23.37 18.68
C HIS A 12 14.46 24.24 17.47
N CYS A 13 14.44 23.64 16.32
CA CYS A 13 13.81 24.22 15.14
C CYS A 13 12.40 23.66 15.02
N SER A 14 11.45 24.29 15.71
CA SER A 14 10.02 24.05 15.51
C SER A 14 9.59 24.90 14.31
N SER A 15 9.71 24.38 13.12
CA SER A 15 9.14 25.00 11.92
C SER A 15 7.96 24.15 11.43
N ASN A 16 6.74 24.65 11.67
CA ASN A 16 5.54 24.18 11.02
C ASN A 16 5.66 24.48 9.52
N PHE A 17 6.07 23.52 8.73
CA PHE A 17 6.06 23.61 7.28
C PHE A 17 4.69 23.16 6.76
N LEU A 18 3.90 24.13 6.31
CA LEU A 18 2.75 23.89 5.44
C LEU A 18 3.29 23.76 4.02
N ILE A 19 3.34 22.55 3.49
CA ILE A 19 3.70 22.31 2.09
C ILE A 19 2.42 22.18 1.29
N SER A 20 2.14 23.18 0.44
CA SER A 20 1.06 23.12 -0.55
C SER A 20 1.64 22.62 -1.86
N ILE A 21 1.25 21.44 -2.30
CA ILE A 21 1.69 20.83 -3.57
C ILE A 21 0.61 21.09 -4.62
N ASP A 22 0.98 21.69 -5.76
CA ASP A 22 0.13 21.87 -6.93
C ASP A 22 0.24 20.61 -7.81
N PRO A 23 -0.84 19.85 -8.06
CA PRO A 23 -0.82 18.61 -8.83
C PRO A 23 -0.42 18.77 -10.32
N LYS A 24 -0.25 20.00 -10.80
CA LYS A 24 0.14 20.30 -12.19
C LYS A 24 1.62 20.67 -12.36
N SER A 25 2.41 20.70 -11.30
CA SER A 25 3.83 21.02 -11.39
C SER A 25 4.69 19.76 -11.47
N ASN A 26 5.41 19.57 -12.56
CA ASN A 26 6.45 18.55 -12.76
C ASN A 26 7.69 18.75 -11.86
N GLN A 27 7.53 19.25 -10.64
CA GLN A 27 8.62 19.45 -9.66
C GLN A 27 8.89 18.24 -8.76
N LEU A 28 8.36 17.05 -9.11
CA LEU A 28 8.58 15.79 -8.38
C LEU A 28 10.04 15.32 -8.38
N ASP A 29 10.88 15.76 -9.34
CA ASP A 29 12.22 15.19 -9.52
C ASP A 29 13.28 15.71 -8.54
N THR A 30 13.04 16.83 -7.86
CA THR A 30 14.08 17.46 -7.01
C THR A 30 13.95 17.14 -5.52
N LEU A 31 12.79 16.70 -5.04
CA LEU A 31 12.56 16.30 -3.63
C LEU A 31 12.83 14.81 -3.38
N SER A 32 12.94 14.01 -4.42
CA SER A 32 13.22 12.56 -4.35
C SER A 32 14.64 12.24 -3.83
N MET A 33 15.55 13.17 -3.81
CA MET A 33 16.97 12.90 -3.52
C MET A 33 17.36 12.80 -2.04
N CYS A 34 16.44 13.00 -1.09
CA CYS A 34 16.76 12.94 0.35
C CYS A 34 15.76 12.19 1.23
N MET A 35 14.80 11.42 0.69
CA MET A 35 13.87 10.68 1.52
C MET A 35 14.44 9.32 1.90
N SER A 36 14.91 9.20 3.14
CA SER A 36 15.26 7.91 3.74
C SER A 36 13.97 7.10 4.00
N TYR A 37 13.99 5.81 3.69
CA TYR A 37 12.89 4.89 4.02
C TYR A 37 12.90 4.46 5.50
N GLY A 38 13.96 4.80 6.22
CA GLY A 38 14.12 4.38 7.61
C GLY A 38 15.05 5.26 8.43
N LYS A 39 15.06 4.98 9.72
CA LYS A 39 15.87 5.66 10.75
C LYS A 39 17.09 4.82 11.10
N HIS A 40 18.26 5.46 11.13
CA HIS A 40 19.48 4.84 11.65
C HIS A 40 19.40 4.70 13.17
N VAL A 41 19.62 3.50 13.68
CA VAL A 41 19.61 3.19 15.11
C VAL A 41 20.86 2.38 15.49
N GLY A 42 21.33 2.57 16.73
CA GLY A 42 22.33 1.68 17.32
C GLY A 42 21.68 0.38 17.76
N VAL A 43 22.26 -0.75 17.39
CA VAL A 43 21.75 -2.09 17.71
C VAL A 43 22.87 -2.96 18.31
N ASN A 44 22.50 -3.96 19.10
CA ASN A 44 23.38 -5.07 19.45
C ASN A 44 23.16 -6.22 18.46
N ARG A 45 24.16 -6.49 17.63
CA ARG A 45 24.11 -7.59 16.69
C ARG A 45 24.76 -8.82 17.29
N VAL A 46 24.07 -9.93 17.22
CA VAL A 46 24.57 -11.24 17.68
C VAL A 46 24.87 -12.10 16.46
N SER A 47 26.11 -12.60 16.37
CA SER A 47 26.54 -13.51 15.33
C SER A 47 27.50 -14.54 15.92
N ASN A 48 27.26 -15.82 15.66
CA ASN A 48 28.12 -16.95 16.12
C ASN A 48 28.39 -16.92 17.63
N GLY A 49 27.39 -16.53 18.44
CA GLY A 49 27.52 -16.47 19.90
C GLY A 49 28.25 -15.23 20.45
N SER A 50 28.72 -14.35 19.58
CA SER A 50 29.34 -13.06 19.97
C SER A 50 28.37 -11.90 19.75
N SER A 51 28.38 -10.91 20.65
CA SER A 51 27.57 -9.70 20.56
C SER A 51 28.47 -8.48 20.34
N PHE A 52 28.08 -7.58 19.44
CA PHE A 52 28.79 -6.33 19.18
C PHE A 52 27.80 -5.20 18.85
N ILE A 53 28.23 -3.97 19.11
CA ILE A 53 27.45 -2.76 18.80
C ILE A 53 27.61 -2.48 17.30
N ASP A 54 26.49 -2.28 16.61
CA ASP A 54 26.40 -1.98 15.19
C ASP A 54 25.35 -0.89 14.92
N LYS A 55 25.24 -0.44 13.68
CA LYS A 55 24.17 0.44 13.20
C LYS A 55 23.28 -0.33 12.24
N ASP A 56 21.99 -0.10 12.36
CA ASP A 56 21.00 -0.64 11.43
C ASP A 56 20.04 0.44 10.98
N VAL A 57 19.25 0.17 9.92
CA VAL A 57 18.22 1.06 9.39
C VAL A 57 16.87 0.40 9.61
N LEU A 58 16.05 0.97 10.47
CA LEU A 58 14.70 0.48 10.74
C LEU A 58 13.69 1.29 9.92
N ALA A 59 12.73 0.61 9.28
CA ALA A 59 11.68 1.25 8.50
C ALA A 59 10.93 2.30 9.33
N PHE A 60 10.64 3.45 8.72
CA PHE A 60 9.78 4.45 9.35
C PHE A 60 8.36 3.93 9.51
N GLU A 61 7.85 4.08 10.73
CA GLU A 61 6.44 3.86 11.06
C GLU A 61 5.91 5.08 11.80
N SER A 62 4.84 5.68 11.30
CA SER A 62 4.24 6.89 11.83
C SER A 62 2.73 6.78 11.87
N LEU A 63 2.09 7.55 12.74
CA LEU A 63 0.65 7.73 12.77
C LEU A 63 0.24 8.68 11.62
N LEU A 64 -0.56 8.18 10.69
CA LEU A 64 -1.06 8.89 9.53
C LEU A 64 -2.57 9.08 9.69
N GLN A 65 -3.02 10.34 9.84
CA GLN A 65 -4.44 10.67 10.02
C GLN A 65 -5.00 11.27 8.74
N ILE A 66 -6.02 10.65 8.18
CA ILE A 66 -6.71 11.11 6.97
C ILE A 66 -7.94 11.92 7.39
N HIS A 67 -8.01 13.15 6.92
CA HIS A 67 -9.11 14.10 7.18
C HIS A 67 -9.76 14.52 5.87
N VAL A 68 -11.09 14.53 5.84
CA VAL A 68 -11.91 15.10 4.75
C VAL A 68 -12.83 16.16 5.34
N ASN A 69 -12.84 17.36 4.76
CA ASN A 69 -13.63 18.50 5.25
C ASN A 69 -13.42 18.77 6.75
N ASP A 70 -12.15 18.68 7.21
CA ASP A 70 -11.72 18.83 8.60
C ASP A 70 -12.17 17.71 9.56
N GLU A 71 -12.94 16.73 9.10
CA GLU A 71 -13.32 15.57 9.87
C GLU A 71 -12.30 14.43 9.68
N ARG A 72 -11.88 13.80 10.78
CA ARG A 72 -10.99 12.64 10.71
C ARG A 72 -11.74 11.40 10.27
N ILE A 73 -11.41 10.88 9.11
CA ILE A 73 -11.99 9.65 8.55
C ILE A 73 -11.34 8.41 9.15
N THR A 74 -9.99 8.40 9.23
CA THR A 74 -9.26 7.25 9.75
C THR A 74 -7.88 7.62 10.28
N SER A 75 -7.27 6.67 11.00
CA SER A 75 -5.88 6.73 11.44
C SER A 75 -5.19 5.42 11.08
N LEU A 76 -4.05 5.51 10.43
CA LEU A 76 -3.26 4.39 9.94
C LEU A 76 -1.86 4.44 10.54
N LEU A 77 -1.25 3.29 10.77
CA LEU A 77 0.20 3.18 10.96
C LEU A 77 0.83 2.88 9.61
N GLY A 78 1.84 3.64 9.22
CA GLY A 78 2.45 3.50 7.90
C GLY A 78 3.72 4.31 7.73
N THR A 79 4.40 4.09 6.62
CA THR A 79 5.59 4.85 6.25
C THR A 79 5.18 6.22 5.71
N PRO A 80 5.73 7.35 6.25
CA PRO A 80 5.29 8.71 5.91
C PRO A 80 5.85 9.19 4.56
N LEU A 81 5.77 8.35 3.54
CA LEU A 81 6.12 8.62 2.15
C LEU A 81 4.89 8.43 1.26
N GLN A 82 4.84 9.12 0.12
CA GLN A 82 3.71 9.03 -0.82
C GLN A 82 2.35 9.28 -0.13
N LEU A 83 2.27 10.29 0.74
CA LEU A 83 1.08 10.57 1.56
C LEU A 83 -0.11 11.05 0.74
N GLU A 84 0.13 11.75 -0.37
CA GLU A 84 -0.90 12.14 -1.32
C GLU A 84 -1.51 10.93 -2.00
N GLN A 85 -0.67 10.02 -2.47
CA GLN A 85 -1.10 8.76 -3.07
C GLN A 85 -1.87 7.90 -2.04
N LEU A 86 -1.38 7.84 -0.80
CA LEU A 86 -2.08 7.15 0.28
C LEU A 86 -3.48 7.73 0.51
N TYR A 87 -3.59 9.06 0.56
CA TYR A 87 -4.87 9.75 0.78
C TYR A 87 -5.89 9.40 -0.31
N VAL A 88 -5.52 9.63 -1.57
CA VAL A 88 -6.41 9.38 -2.72
C VAL A 88 -6.76 7.91 -2.83
N GLY A 89 -5.76 7.05 -2.75
CA GLY A 89 -5.96 5.61 -2.93
C GLY A 89 -6.76 4.97 -1.79
N HIS A 90 -6.51 5.37 -0.54
CA HIS A 90 -7.26 4.87 0.61
C HIS A 90 -8.73 5.25 0.53
N LEU A 91 -9.03 6.53 0.30
CA LEU A 91 -10.42 6.99 0.22
C LEU A 91 -11.17 6.32 -0.94
N PHE A 92 -10.51 6.12 -2.08
CA PHE A 92 -11.11 5.46 -3.23
C PHE A 92 -11.32 3.95 -2.99
N SER A 93 -10.29 3.24 -2.57
CA SER A 93 -10.32 1.78 -2.38
C SER A 93 -11.21 1.33 -1.23
N GLU A 94 -11.44 2.20 -0.24
CA GLU A 94 -12.41 1.98 0.85
C GLU A 94 -13.83 2.45 0.50
N GLY A 95 -14.03 3.09 -0.67
CA GLY A 95 -15.33 3.51 -1.15
C GLY A 95 -15.83 4.83 -0.55
N TYR A 96 -14.94 5.65 0.00
CA TYR A 96 -15.32 6.97 0.53
C TYR A 96 -15.58 8.01 -0.56
N GLY A 97 -15.01 7.82 -1.75
CA GLY A 97 -15.21 8.74 -2.88
C GLY A 97 -13.97 8.90 -3.74
N ASP A 98 -14.07 9.76 -4.76
CA ASP A 98 -12.99 10.07 -5.68
C ASP A 98 -12.38 11.44 -5.35
N PHE A 99 -11.15 11.43 -4.88
CA PHE A 99 -10.43 12.62 -4.43
C PHE A 99 -9.20 12.93 -5.30
N ARG A 100 -9.11 12.39 -6.52
CA ARG A 100 -7.94 12.55 -7.41
C ARG A 100 -7.64 13.99 -7.83
N GLU A 101 -8.66 14.86 -7.87
CA GLU A 101 -8.54 16.28 -8.23
C GLU A 101 -8.49 17.20 -6.98
N THR A 102 -8.48 16.62 -5.79
CA THR A 102 -8.51 17.35 -4.54
C THR A 102 -7.11 17.91 -4.22
N LYS A 103 -7.08 19.17 -3.81
CA LYS A 103 -5.86 19.75 -3.24
C LYS A 103 -5.59 19.16 -1.86
N ILE A 104 -4.46 18.50 -1.72
CA ILE A 104 -4.06 17.86 -0.46
C ILE A 104 -3.10 18.77 0.29
N THR A 105 -3.29 18.88 1.59
CA THR A 105 -2.43 19.62 2.52
C THR A 105 -1.89 18.66 3.57
N LEU A 106 -0.59 18.71 3.79
CA LEU A 106 0.09 17.89 4.78
C LEU A 106 0.49 18.74 5.99
N SER A 107 0.25 18.24 7.19
CA SER A 107 0.71 18.83 8.44
C SER A 107 1.46 17.77 9.24
N GLN A 108 2.71 18.03 9.55
CA GLN A 108 3.51 17.20 10.45
C GLN A 108 3.42 17.78 11.87
N GLU A 109 2.82 17.03 12.80
CA GLU A 109 2.72 17.47 14.20
C GLU A 109 4.01 17.20 15.00
N ASN A 110 4.67 16.08 14.68
CA ASN A 110 5.96 15.68 15.23
C ASN A 110 6.59 14.61 14.31
N GLU A 111 7.76 14.09 14.67
CA GLU A 111 8.47 13.08 13.84
C GLU A 111 7.65 11.81 13.57
N LEU A 112 6.66 11.50 14.41
CA LEU A 112 5.89 10.25 14.37
C LEU A 112 4.42 10.46 13.99
N SER A 113 3.98 11.69 13.69
CA SER A 113 2.57 11.97 13.42
C SER A 113 2.37 12.97 12.30
N TYR A 114 1.55 12.55 11.31
CA TYR A 114 1.20 13.34 10.13
C TYR A 114 -0.32 13.40 9.98
N LYS A 115 -0.84 14.56 9.61
CA LYS A 115 -2.22 14.77 9.21
C LYS A 115 -2.29 15.11 7.73
N ILE A 116 -3.20 14.48 7.03
CA ILE A 116 -3.41 14.61 5.59
C ILE A 116 -4.82 15.15 5.40
N TYR A 117 -4.95 16.34 4.86
CA TYR A 117 -6.22 17.04 4.69
C TYR A 117 -6.57 17.17 3.21
N GLY A 118 -7.84 17.03 2.91
CA GLY A 118 -8.42 17.35 1.61
C GLY A 118 -9.91 17.67 1.77
N HIS A 119 -10.51 18.25 0.72
CA HIS A 119 -11.92 18.60 0.70
C HIS A 119 -12.62 17.92 -0.46
N GLY A 120 -13.84 17.42 -0.24
CA GLY A 120 -14.60 16.74 -1.28
C GLY A 120 -15.89 16.13 -0.74
N GLU A 121 -16.65 15.53 -1.65
CA GLU A 121 -17.89 14.84 -1.32
C GLU A 121 -17.62 13.40 -0.92
N LEU A 122 -18.10 13.01 0.26
CA LEU A 122 -18.06 11.62 0.73
C LEU A 122 -19.27 10.87 0.19
N THR A 123 -19.03 9.76 -0.50
CA THR A 123 -20.08 8.87 -1.01
C THR A 123 -20.48 7.80 0.01
N LYS A 124 -19.62 7.53 0.99
CA LYS A 124 -19.86 6.58 2.09
C LYS A 124 -20.16 7.34 3.36
N ASP A 125 -21.21 6.93 4.06
CA ASP A 125 -21.47 7.45 5.40
C ASP A 125 -20.30 7.09 6.34
N SER A 126 -19.64 8.12 6.89
CA SER A 126 -18.51 7.94 7.82
C SER A 126 -18.89 7.22 9.12
N ASN A 127 -20.19 7.13 9.42
CA ASN A 127 -20.71 6.41 10.59
C ASN A 127 -20.93 4.90 10.35
N LEU A 128 -20.81 4.42 9.09
CA LEU A 128 -20.84 2.98 8.87
C LEU A 128 -19.58 2.35 9.43
N PRO A 129 -19.70 1.22 10.15
CA PRO A 129 -18.55 0.54 10.69
C PRO A 129 -17.58 0.20 9.57
N THR A 130 -16.46 0.85 9.56
CA THR A 130 -15.34 0.52 8.68
C THR A 130 -14.66 -0.67 9.32
N LEU A 131 -14.50 -1.75 8.59
CA LEU A 131 -13.56 -2.79 8.99
C LEU A 131 -12.17 -2.16 9.05
N VAL A 132 -11.80 -1.74 10.24
CA VAL A 132 -10.43 -1.29 10.48
C VAL A 132 -9.55 -2.53 10.44
N THR A 133 -9.00 -2.83 9.27
CA THR A 133 -8.02 -3.89 9.08
C THR A 133 -6.66 -3.45 9.61
N THR A 134 -6.60 -3.10 10.89
CA THR A 134 -5.32 -3.11 11.59
C THR A 134 -4.98 -4.56 11.91
N SER A 135 -3.71 -4.91 11.83
CA SER A 135 -3.17 -6.28 12.03
C SER A 135 -3.50 -6.92 13.38
N CYS A 136 -4.26 -6.27 14.22
CA CYS A 136 -4.68 -6.70 15.55
C CYS A 136 -6.17 -6.48 15.73
N GLY A 137 -6.96 -7.37 15.18
CA GLY A 137 -8.26 -7.74 15.69
C GLY A 137 -9.31 -6.64 15.87
N ALA A 138 -10.45 -7.02 15.80
CA ALA A 138 -11.77 -6.57 16.11
C ALA A 138 -12.55 -6.20 14.87
N CYS A 139 -13.04 -7.23 14.25
CA CYS A 139 -14.23 -7.13 13.43
C CYS A 139 -15.41 -6.90 14.37
N ASP A 140 -15.91 -5.69 14.48
CA ASP A 140 -17.24 -5.43 15.01
C ASP A 140 -18.32 -5.73 13.95
N GLY A 141 -17.96 -6.40 12.86
CA GLY A 141 -18.88 -6.83 11.83
C GLY A 141 -19.57 -8.13 12.21
N GLU A 142 -20.83 -8.06 12.61
CA GLU A 142 -21.64 -9.21 12.98
C GLU A 142 -21.92 -10.19 11.82
N ASN A 143 -21.57 -9.83 10.56
CA ASN A 143 -21.86 -10.68 9.40
C ASN A 143 -20.84 -10.51 8.27
N LEU A 144 -20.02 -11.54 8.04
CA LEU A 144 -19.05 -11.60 6.94
C LEU A 144 -19.68 -11.44 5.54
N LEU A 145 -20.95 -11.83 5.38
CA LEU A 145 -21.69 -11.68 4.12
C LEU A 145 -22.01 -10.21 3.79
N GLU A 146 -21.95 -9.32 4.77
CA GLU A 146 -22.15 -7.89 4.55
C GLU A 146 -20.88 -7.17 4.04
N LEU A 147 -19.72 -7.78 4.19
CA LEU A 147 -18.44 -7.19 3.79
C LEU A 147 -18.34 -6.92 2.29
N ASN A 148 -19.02 -7.73 1.48
CA ASN A 148 -19.00 -7.60 0.02
C ASN A 148 -20.17 -6.74 -0.50
N LYS A 149 -21.09 -6.27 0.36
CA LYS A 149 -22.20 -5.40 -0.06
C LYS A 149 -21.66 -4.10 -0.71
N GLY A 150 -22.22 -3.78 -1.85
CA GLY A 150 -21.86 -2.55 -2.59
C GLY A 150 -20.58 -2.65 -3.43
N ILE A 151 -19.88 -3.80 -3.41
CA ILE A 151 -18.80 -4.05 -4.34
C ILE A 151 -19.40 -4.65 -5.61
N GLN A 152 -19.13 -4.03 -6.76
CA GLN A 152 -19.63 -4.52 -8.05
C GLN A 152 -18.94 -5.82 -8.44
N HIS A 153 -19.72 -6.75 -9.01
CA HIS A 153 -19.15 -7.96 -9.59
C HIS A 153 -18.37 -7.62 -10.88
N PHE A 154 -17.21 -8.21 -11.01
CA PHE A 154 -16.42 -8.15 -12.23
C PHE A 154 -17.02 -9.06 -13.28
N ILE A 155 -17.61 -8.48 -14.33
CA ILE A 155 -18.15 -9.22 -15.48
C ILE A 155 -17.16 -9.11 -16.66
N GLN A 156 -15.93 -8.67 -16.42
CA GLN A 156 -14.98 -8.44 -17.50
C GLN A 156 -14.24 -9.71 -17.91
N PRO A 157 -13.89 -9.85 -19.19
CA PRO A 157 -12.90 -10.86 -19.57
C PRO A 157 -11.63 -10.58 -18.78
N HIS A 158 -11.13 -11.61 -18.10
CA HIS A 158 -9.85 -11.50 -17.41
C HIS A 158 -8.75 -11.14 -18.40
N LEU A 159 -7.81 -10.29 -17.97
CA LEU A 159 -6.63 -10.01 -18.76
C LEU A 159 -5.93 -11.32 -19.15
N GLU A 160 -5.52 -11.43 -20.41
CA GLU A 160 -4.65 -12.52 -20.81
C GLU A 160 -3.36 -12.45 -20.01
N TYR A 161 -2.72 -13.60 -19.78
CA TYR A 161 -1.50 -13.64 -19.01
C TYR A 161 -0.50 -14.63 -19.61
N ASN A 162 0.77 -14.30 -19.45
CA ASN A 162 1.88 -15.21 -19.65
C ASN A 162 2.58 -15.42 -18.31
N HIS A 163 2.72 -16.68 -17.87
CA HIS A 163 3.30 -17.02 -16.58
C HIS A 163 4.71 -16.44 -16.39
N ASN A 164 5.57 -16.56 -17.41
CA ASN A 164 6.95 -16.07 -17.33
C ASN A 164 7.01 -14.55 -17.24
N GLU A 165 6.12 -13.84 -17.93
CA GLU A 165 6.05 -12.37 -17.85
C GLU A 165 5.57 -11.90 -16.49
N LEU A 166 4.54 -12.55 -15.92
CA LEU A 166 4.09 -12.22 -14.56
C LEU A 166 5.16 -12.50 -13.51
N PHE A 167 5.91 -13.60 -13.67
CA PHE A 167 7.03 -13.88 -12.78
C PHE A 167 8.15 -12.85 -12.94
N ALA A 168 8.52 -12.47 -14.17
CA ALA A 168 9.48 -11.42 -14.45
C ALA A 168 9.05 -10.09 -13.84
N ALA A 169 7.78 -9.69 -14.00
CA ALA A 169 7.23 -8.48 -13.41
C ALA A 169 7.36 -8.45 -11.88
N LEU A 170 7.16 -9.59 -11.20
CA LEU A 170 7.39 -9.69 -9.76
C LEU A 170 8.89 -9.57 -9.40
N GLN A 171 9.80 -10.08 -10.24
CA GLN A 171 11.24 -9.91 -10.01
C GLN A 171 11.65 -8.44 -10.20
N ASP A 172 11.11 -7.76 -11.21
CA ASP A 172 11.33 -6.33 -11.44
C ASP A 172 10.80 -5.50 -10.27
N MET A 173 9.59 -5.78 -9.78
CA MET A 173 9.07 -5.19 -8.57
C MET A 173 10.02 -5.40 -7.39
N LYS A 174 10.46 -6.65 -7.16
CA LYS A 174 11.35 -7.00 -6.04
C LYS A 174 12.71 -6.30 -6.12
N SER A 175 13.30 -6.20 -7.31
CA SER A 175 14.58 -5.52 -7.53
C SER A 175 14.48 -4.01 -7.33
N SER A 176 13.29 -3.45 -7.49
CA SER A 176 13.00 -2.01 -7.37
C SER A 176 12.56 -1.57 -5.98
N GLN A 177 12.45 -2.49 -5.00
CA GLN A 177 12.04 -2.22 -3.62
C GLN A 177 13.19 -1.59 -2.80
N LEU A 178 13.42 -0.28 -2.97
CA LEU A 178 14.51 0.44 -2.29
C LEU A 178 14.34 0.46 -0.77
N GLY A 179 13.12 0.65 -0.29
CA GLY A 179 12.81 0.67 1.14
C GLY A 179 13.05 -0.69 1.79
N PHE A 180 12.63 -1.76 1.14
CA PHE A 180 12.91 -3.12 1.60
C PHE A 180 14.40 -3.42 1.59
N GLN A 181 15.13 -3.02 0.55
CA GLN A 181 16.58 -3.22 0.47
C GLN A 181 17.34 -2.49 1.60
N GLN A 182 16.86 -1.30 1.99
CA GLN A 182 17.48 -0.53 3.06
C GLN A 182 17.15 -1.05 4.46
N THR A 183 15.92 -1.52 4.66
CA THR A 183 15.37 -1.75 6.02
C THR A 183 14.99 -3.20 6.30
N GLY A 184 14.75 -4.00 5.26
CA GLY A 184 14.19 -5.34 5.37
C GLY A 184 12.74 -5.41 5.89
N GLY A 185 12.12 -4.25 6.23
CA GLY A 185 10.85 -4.18 6.95
C GLY A 185 9.65 -3.70 6.15
N MET A 186 9.76 -3.56 4.81
CA MET A 186 8.69 -2.99 4.00
C MET A 186 8.01 -4.00 3.09
N HIS A 187 6.73 -3.79 2.88
CA HIS A 187 5.93 -4.43 1.84
C HIS A 187 5.88 -3.54 0.60
N ALA A 188 5.67 -4.16 -0.56
CA ALA A 188 5.43 -3.45 -1.80
C ALA A 188 4.14 -3.92 -2.48
N ALA A 189 3.52 -2.97 -3.16
CA ALA A 189 2.51 -3.18 -4.18
C ALA A 189 2.90 -2.42 -5.44
N ALA A 190 2.58 -2.99 -6.60
CA ALA A 190 2.88 -2.37 -7.88
C ALA A 190 1.76 -2.64 -8.88
N LEU A 191 1.65 -1.77 -9.87
CA LEU A 191 0.77 -1.96 -11.03
C LEU A 191 1.62 -2.23 -12.27
N TRP A 192 1.20 -3.22 -13.02
CA TRP A 192 1.90 -3.69 -14.20
C TRP A 192 0.93 -4.06 -15.30
N ASN A 193 1.31 -3.85 -16.55
CA ASN A 193 0.61 -4.37 -17.72
C ASN A 193 1.60 -4.86 -18.78
N HIS A 194 1.10 -5.61 -19.78
CA HIS A 194 1.94 -6.20 -20.84
C HIS A 194 2.57 -5.17 -21.78
N GLU A 195 1.90 -4.05 -22.01
CA GLU A 195 2.30 -3.08 -23.05
C GLU A 195 3.39 -2.16 -22.54
N GLU A 196 3.27 -1.70 -21.28
CA GLU A 196 4.08 -0.63 -20.70
C GLU A 196 4.97 -1.12 -19.54
N GLY A 197 4.79 -2.37 -19.08
CA GLY A 197 5.54 -2.93 -17.97
C GLY A 197 5.10 -2.38 -16.61
N LEU A 198 6.05 -2.11 -15.72
CA LEU A 198 5.81 -1.62 -14.37
C LEU A 198 5.40 -0.15 -14.40
N GLN A 199 4.15 0.15 -14.06
CA GLN A 199 3.59 1.51 -14.11
C GLN A 199 3.84 2.31 -12.84
N CYS A 200 3.78 1.65 -11.70
CA CYS A 200 4.15 2.24 -10.42
C CYS A 200 4.55 1.17 -9.42
N LEU A 201 5.31 1.59 -8.42
CA LEU A 201 5.66 0.80 -7.27
C LEU A 201 5.55 1.67 -6.03
N SER A 202 4.90 1.15 -5.00
CA SER A 202 4.78 1.79 -3.70
C SER A 202 5.20 0.85 -2.59
N GLU A 203 5.95 1.38 -1.63
CA GLU A 203 6.40 0.64 -0.45
C GLU A 203 5.81 1.26 0.83
N ASP A 204 5.49 0.40 1.76
CA ASP A 204 5.03 0.78 3.10
C ASP A 204 5.30 -0.36 4.09
N ILE A 205 5.44 -0.05 5.38
CA ILE A 205 5.51 -1.06 6.44
C ILE A 205 4.21 -1.86 6.53
N GLY A 206 3.08 -1.25 6.15
CA GLY A 206 1.77 -1.86 6.04
C GLY A 206 1.44 -2.28 4.60
N ARG A 207 1.20 -3.58 4.34
CA ARG A 207 0.85 -4.07 2.99
C ARG A 207 -0.39 -3.40 2.39
N HIS A 208 -1.38 -3.03 3.23
CA HIS A 208 -2.61 -2.36 2.79
C HIS A 208 -2.32 -0.94 2.29
N ASN A 209 -1.46 -0.22 3.02
CA ASN A 209 -1.04 1.11 2.64
C ASN A 209 -0.24 1.09 1.32
N ALA A 210 0.61 0.07 1.11
CA ALA A 210 1.32 -0.08 -0.16
C ALA A 210 0.36 -0.23 -1.34
N VAL A 211 -0.74 -1.00 -1.17
CA VAL A 211 -1.80 -1.14 -2.18
C VAL A 211 -2.53 0.19 -2.37
N ASP A 212 -2.94 0.87 -1.30
CA ASP A 212 -3.60 2.16 -1.38
C ASP A 212 -2.72 3.20 -2.11
N LYS A 213 -1.44 3.27 -1.77
CA LYS A 213 -0.48 4.16 -2.45
C LYS A 213 -0.38 3.87 -3.96
N SER A 214 -0.33 2.59 -4.36
CA SER A 214 -0.28 2.22 -5.78
C SER A 214 -1.56 2.57 -6.52
N ILE A 215 -2.73 2.34 -5.92
CA ILE A 215 -4.03 2.75 -6.47
C ILE A 215 -4.08 4.27 -6.59
N GLY A 216 -3.71 5.00 -5.54
CA GLY A 216 -3.69 6.46 -5.55
C GLY A 216 -2.73 7.04 -6.58
N HIS A 217 -1.56 6.43 -6.77
CA HIS A 217 -0.64 6.80 -7.85
C HIS A 217 -1.31 6.69 -9.22
N ALA A 218 -1.95 5.55 -9.49
CA ALA A 218 -2.65 5.34 -10.76
C ALA A 218 -3.78 6.36 -10.99
N LEU A 219 -4.57 6.65 -9.96
CA LEU A 219 -5.67 7.61 -10.05
C LEU A 219 -5.16 9.02 -10.35
N ILE A 220 -4.13 9.49 -9.66
CA ILE A 220 -3.51 10.80 -9.87
C ILE A 220 -2.88 10.88 -11.27
N SER A 221 -2.20 9.81 -11.70
CA SER A 221 -1.54 9.72 -13.00
C SER A 221 -2.49 9.36 -14.15
N ARG A 222 -3.79 9.14 -13.86
CA ARG A 222 -4.83 8.75 -14.83
C ARG A 222 -4.51 7.44 -15.57
N ILE A 223 -3.87 6.51 -14.88
CA ILE A 223 -3.62 5.15 -15.36
C ILE A 223 -4.93 4.35 -15.26
N ASP A 224 -5.29 3.64 -16.33
CA ASP A 224 -6.48 2.79 -16.37
C ASP A 224 -6.27 1.52 -15.53
N LEU A 225 -6.85 1.50 -14.33
CA LEU A 225 -6.74 0.40 -13.38
C LEU A 225 -7.31 -0.92 -13.90
N SER A 226 -8.29 -0.88 -14.81
CA SER A 226 -8.90 -2.09 -15.37
C SER A 226 -7.95 -2.91 -16.26
N LYS A 227 -6.88 -2.27 -16.75
CA LYS A 227 -5.84 -2.89 -17.57
C LYS A 227 -4.61 -3.34 -16.78
N GLN A 228 -4.62 -3.15 -15.46
CA GLN A 228 -3.46 -3.43 -14.64
C GLN A 228 -3.57 -4.77 -13.89
N PHE A 229 -2.42 -5.41 -13.72
CA PHE A 229 -2.21 -6.45 -12.73
C PHE A 229 -1.71 -5.81 -11.44
N LEU A 230 -2.33 -6.14 -10.31
CA LEU A 230 -1.83 -5.72 -8.99
C LEU A 230 -0.81 -6.75 -8.49
N LEU A 231 0.45 -6.36 -8.44
CA LEU A 231 1.56 -7.18 -7.94
C LEU A 231 1.74 -6.94 -6.44
N LEU A 232 1.95 -8.02 -5.66
CA LEU A 232 2.10 -7.96 -4.21
C LEU A 232 3.37 -8.69 -3.76
N SER A 233 4.18 -8.04 -2.92
CA SER A 233 5.31 -8.68 -2.24
C SER A 233 4.91 -9.54 -1.03
N GLY A 234 3.66 -9.43 -0.58
CA GLY A 234 3.13 -10.07 0.61
C GLY A 234 1.96 -10.99 0.36
N ARG A 235 1.22 -11.31 1.42
CA ARG A 235 0.01 -12.15 1.38
C ARG A 235 -1.18 -11.35 0.81
N CYS A 236 -2.08 -12.06 0.11
CA CYS A 236 -3.35 -11.54 -0.37
C CYS A 236 -4.46 -11.92 0.62
N GLY A 237 -4.92 -10.96 1.44
CA GLY A 237 -6.08 -11.08 2.33
C GLY A 237 -7.36 -10.59 1.65
N TRP A 238 -8.48 -10.80 2.34
CA TRP A 238 -9.80 -10.31 1.90
C TRP A 238 -9.80 -8.81 1.60
N ASP A 239 -9.20 -8.04 2.48
CA ASP A 239 -9.05 -6.60 2.42
C ASP A 239 -8.40 -6.11 1.12
N ILE A 240 -7.35 -6.78 0.66
CA ILE A 240 -6.68 -6.46 -0.61
C ILE A 240 -7.59 -6.81 -1.80
N VAL A 241 -8.30 -7.94 -1.74
CA VAL A 241 -9.26 -8.31 -2.79
C VAL A 241 -10.39 -7.28 -2.88
N ALA A 242 -10.93 -6.84 -1.74
CA ALA A 242 -11.97 -5.82 -1.70
C ALA A 242 -11.48 -4.47 -2.27
N LYS A 243 -10.26 -4.05 -1.91
CA LYS A 243 -9.63 -2.83 -2.46
C LYS A 243 -9.43 -2.93 -3.98
N ALA A 244 -8.90 -4.04 -4.45
CA ALA A 244 -8.71 -4.28 -5.89
C ALA A 244 -10.04 -4.23 -6.64
N ALA A 245 -11.06 -4.92 -6.12
CA ALA A 245 -12.40 -4.95 -6.72
C ALA A 245 -13.03 -3.56 -6.82
N ARG A 246 -13.04 -2.78 -5.71
CA ARG A 246 -13.56 -1.40 -5.72
C ARG A 246 -12.78 -0.48 -6.66
N SER A 247 -11.52 -0.77 -6.87
CA SER A 247 -10.65 0.02 -7.75
C SER A 247 -10.72 -0.39 -9.22
N GLY A 248 -11.48 -1.42 -9.56
CA GLY A 248 -11.59 -1.89 -10.93
C GLY A 248 -10.44 -2.81 -11.38
N ILE A 249 -9.61 -3.31 -10.46
CA ILE A 249 -8.51 -4.23 -10.76
C ILE A 249 -9.00 -5.67 -10.67
N GLY A 250 -9.06 -6.37 -11.81
CA GLY A 250 -9.58 -7.74 -11.89
C GLY A 250 -8.57 -8.84 -11.64
N THR A 251 -7.27 -8.54 -11.57
CA THR A 251 -6.23 -9.55 -11.45
C THR A 251 -5.16 -9.15 -10.43
N ILE A 252 -4.89 -10.07 -9.48
CA ILE A 252 -3.89 -9.90 -8.41
C ILE A 252 -2.82 -10.98 -8.57
N VAL A 253 -1.55 -10.61 -8.45
CA VAL A 253 -0.40 -11.52 -8.50
C VAL A 253 0.40 -11.36 -7.21
N SER A 254 0.56 -12.46 -6.45
CA SER A 254 1.18 -12.43 -5.12
C SER A 254 2.29 -13.47 -5.00
N ILE A 255 3.40 -13.07 -4.39
CA ILE A 255 4.46 -14.00 -3.96
C ILE A 255 3.96 -14.86 -2.79
N GLY A 256 3.08 -14.31 -1.96
CA GLY A 256 2.57 -14.93 -0.74
C GLY A 256 1.30 -15.74 -0.93
N ALA A 257 0.79 -16.23 0.20
CA ALA A 257 -0.46 -16.98 0.29
C ALA A 257 -1.69 -16.09 0.09
N CYS A 258 -2.76 -16.70 -0.42
CA CYS A 258 -4.11 -16.17 -0.36
C CYS A 258 -4.86 -16.76 0.85
N SER A 259 -5.69 -15.95 1.52
CA SER A 259 -6.57 -16.46 2.58
C SER A 259 -7.83 -17.11 2.00
N SER A 260 -8.50 -17.97 2.78
CA SER A 260 -9.76 -18.60 2.37
C SER A 260 -10.85 -17.56 2.05
N LEU A 261 -11.03 -16.57 2.92
CA LEU A 261 -12.00 -15.50 2.70
C LEU A 261 -11.68 -14.67 1.44
N ALA A 262 -10.39 -14.36 1.18
CA ALA A 262 -9.97 -13.72 -0.05
C ALA A 262 -10.27 -14.56 -1.30
N ALA A 263 -10.08 -15.88 -1.21
CA ALA A 263 -10.38 -16.82 -2.29
C ALA A 263 -11.87 -16.87 -2.60
N ASP A 264 -12.71 -16.95 -1.58
CA ASP A 264 -14.17 -16.98 -1.74
C ASP A 264 -14.70 -15.65 -2.27
N THR A 265 -14.22 -14.53 -1.75
CA THR A 265 -14.54 -13.19 -2.26
C THR A 265 -14.10 -12.99 -3.71
N ALA A 266 -12.92 -13.45 -4.08
CA ALA A 266 -12.44 -13.36 -5.46
C ALA A 266 -13.34 -14.16 -6.43
N ARG A 267 -13.80 -15.34 -6.02
CA ARG A 267 -14.77 -16.13 -6.82
C ARG A 267 -16.11 -15.43 -6.94
N GLU A 268 -16.64 -14.91 -5.82
CA GLU A 268 -17.91 -14.20 -5.78
C GLU A 268 -17.88 -12.95 -6.66
N LEU A 269 -16.83 -12.15 -6.55
CA LEU A 269 -16.70 -10.89 -7.29
C LEU A 269 -16.11 -11.05 -8.71
N GLY A 270 -15.68 -12.24 -9.10
CA GLY A 270 -15.12 -12.51 -10.42
C GLY A 270 -13.67 -12.04 -10.60
N LEU A 271 -12.87 -11.93 -9.54
CA LEU A 271 -11.45 -11.62 -9.65
C LEU A 271 -10.62 -12.90 -9.87
N ARG A 272 -9.41 -12.70 -10.39
CA ARG A 272 -8.39 -13.75 -10.49
C ARG A 272 -7.20 -13.42 -9.59
N ILE A 273 -6.75 -14.41 -8.81
CA ILE A 273 -5.58 -14.30 -7.93
C ILE A 273 -4.55 -15.36 -8.33
N PHE A 274 -3.33 -14.93 -8.62
CA PHE A 274 -2.15 -15.78 -8.72
C PHE A 274 -1.42 -15.72 -7.38
N SER A 275 -1.41 -16.82 -6.65
CA SER A 275 -0.84 -16.94 -5.32
C SER A 275 0.38 -17.86 -5.38
N PHE A 276 1.36 -17.66 -4.49
CA PHE A 276 2.62 -18.41 -4.47
C PHE A 276 3.34 -18.42 -5.84
N MET A 277 3.33 -17.26 -6.53
CA MET A 277 3.95 -17.14 -7.84
C MET A 277 5.46 -17.41 -7.76
N LYS A 278 5.90 -18.42 -8.51
CA LYS A 278 7.28 -18.83 -8.70
C LYS A 278 7.59 -18.95 -10.18
N GLN A 279 8.84 -19.21 -10.53
CA GLN A 279 9.28 -19.31 -11.92
C GLN A 279 8.51 -20.36 -12.73
N ASP A 280 8.19 -21.49 -12.12
CA ASP A 280 7.64 -22.68 -12.77
C ASP A 280 6.24 -23.08 -12.25
N SER A 281 5.69 -22.35 -11.29
CA SER A 281 4.44 -22.72 -10.65
C SER A 281 3.74 -21.56 -9.98
N CYS A 282 2.40 -21.64 -9.89
CA CYS A 282 1.57 -20.77 -9.07
C CYS A 282 0.26 -21.48 -8.72
N VAL A 283 -0.49 -20.91 -7.80
CA VAL A 283 -1.86 -21.33 -7.50
C VAL A 283 -2.81 -20.25 -8.04
N ILE A 284 -3.72 -20.62 -8.93
CA ILE A 284 -4.73 -19.72 -9.50
C ILE A 284 -6.03 -19.90 -8.76
N ILE A 285 -6.61 -18.79 -8.27
CA ILE A 285 -7.87 -18.71 -7.55
C ILE A 285 -8.77 -17.69 -8.27
N GLY A 286 -10.07 -17.96 -8.30
CA GLY A 286 -11.05 -17.10 -8.96
C GLY A 286 -11.85 -17.85 -10.01
N ALA A 287 -12.40 -17.14 -10.98
CA ALA A 287 -13.14 -17.74 -12.08
C ALA A 287 -12.22 -18.65 -12.92
N LEU A 288 -12.37 -19.93 -12.71
CA LEU A 288 -11.69 -20.97 -13.51
C LEU A 288 -12.50 -21.19 -14.77
N THR A 289 -11.96 -20.86 -15.91
CA THR A 289 -12.59 -21.11 -17.19
C THR A 289 -12.50 -22.57 -17.62
N HIS A 290 -11.57 -23.35 -17.03
CA HIS A 290 -11.45 -24.80 -17.26
C HIS A 290 -10.80 -25.46 -16.04
N PHE A 291 -11.48 -26.41 -15.43
CA PHE A 291 -10.78 -27.47 -14.71
C PHE A 291 -10.08 -28.31 -15.78
N PRO A 292 -8.77 -28.60 -15.66
CA PRO A 292 -8.22 -29.68 -16.45
C PRO A 292 -9.06 -30.90 -16.14
N ASN A 293 -9.60 -31.55 -17.16
CA ASN A 293 -10.46 -32.71 -17.04
C ASN A 293 -9.85 -33.65 -15.99
N GLU A 294 -10.60 -33.93 -14.92
CA GLU A 294 -10.42 -35.13 -14.15
C GLU A 294 -10.62 -36.28 -15.11
N ASN A 295 -9.52 -36.82 -15.66
CA ASN A 295 -9.60 -38.13 -16.27
C ASN A 295 -9.89 -39.12 -15.17
N PRO A 296 -10.93 -39.98 -15.33
CA PRO A 296 -11.35 -40.98 -14.38
C PRO A 296 -10.25 -42.02 -14.11
#